data_aab5c25cb7c5e6479df118bd3422b62a
#
_entry.id   aab5c25cb7c5e6479df118bd3422b62a
#
_cell.length_a   1.000
_cell.length_b   1.000
_cell.length_c   1.000
_cell.angle_alpha   90.00
_cell.angle_beta   90.00
_cell.angle_gamma   90.00
#
_symmetry.space_group_name_H-M   'P 1'
#
loop_
_entity.id
_entity.type
_entity.pdbx_description
1 polymer ?
#
loop_
_entity_poly.entity_id
_entity_poly.type
_entity_poly.pdbx_seq_one_letter_code
_entity_poly.pdbx_strand_id
1 'polypeptide(L)'
;MDTVSAQGEMQLRAASARRNGAMYRKITEMRSHLADICAHAAAWCDFPEEDVEELTDESLKTGLLEAKKQIEKLICGAQTGIAVTNGIRACIAGRPNVGKSTVMTLLASCERSIVTDIAGTTRDVVETAVNIKGITLNLADTAGLRDTEDRVEKIGVEKSRSYLSSAAFVIAVFDGSVPPEEEDKALFEEIQSRPCVAVINKADLGVNNEAKEYYSSFENAVFISAREENSREILADKISEVLSLTGEDLDGGIISDLREKEAAIAALSAVNSAIDAVDKGFPPDVTAVCIEDAVSALGEITGETASETVIEKVFANFCVGK
;
A
#
# COMPACT_ATOMS: atom_id res chain seq x y z
N MET A 1 -19.59 -1.09 5.94
CA MET A 1 -19.43 -2.38 5.24
C MET A 1 -18.17 -3.11 5.70
N ASP A 2 -17.10 -2.41 5.91
CA ASP A 2 -15.76 -2.96 6.13
C ASP A 2 -15.57 -3.80 7.42
N THR A 3 -16.27 -3.49 8.53
CA THR A 3 -16.18 -4.27 9.78
C THR A 3 -16.85 -5.64 9.71
N VAL A 4 -17.82 -5.83 8.83
CA VAL A 4 -18.53 -7.10 8.63
C VAL A 4 -17.77 -8.01 7.67
N SER A 5 -16.99 -7.43 6.77
CA SER A 5 -16.18 -8.12 5.77
C SER A 5 -14.72 -8.34 6.18
N ALA A 6 -14.32 -7.84 7.36
CA ALA A 6 -12.96 -8.00 7.85
C ALA A 6 -12.61 -9.48 8.07
N GLN A 7 -11.55 -9.94 7.42
CA GLN A 7 -11.09 -11.33 7.43
C GLN A 7 -9.88 -11.54 8.36
N GLY A 8 -9.40 -10.47 9.04
CA GLY A 8 -8.28 -10.52 9.96
C GLY A 8 -8.28 -9.38 10.96
N GLU A 9 -7.49 -9.51 12.03
CA GLU A 9 -7.40 -8.52 13.10
C GLU A 9 -6.95 -7.15 12.61
N MET A 10 -5.97 -7.08 11.71
CA MET A 10 -5.49 -5.83 11.13
C MET A 10 -6.58 -5.13 10.30
N GLN A 11 -7.35 -5.87 9.51
CA GLN A 11 -8.49 -5.33 8.78
C GLN A 11 -9.57 -4.80 9.72
N LEU A 12 -9.86 -5.52 10.80
CA LEU A 12 -10.85 -5.11 11.80
C LEU A 12 -10.42 -3.83 12.51
N ARG A 13 -9.14 -3.70 12.88
CA ARG A 13 -8.57 -2.48 13.48
C ARG A 13 -8.65 -1.30 12.51
N ALA A 14 -8.23 -1.47 11.26
CA ALA A 14 -8.29 -0.44 10.22
C ALA A 14 -9.75 0.01 9.96
N ALA A 15 -10.68 -0.93 9.81
CA ALA A 15 -12.10 -0.64 9.63
C ALA A 15 -12.71 0.07 10.85
N SER A 16 -12.31 -0.31 12.07
CA SER A 16 -12.74 0.36 13.30
C SER A 16 -12.20 1.78 13.40
N ALA A 17 -10.91 2.01 13.11
CA ALA A 17 -10.29 3.32 13.09
C ALA A 17 -10.96 4.24 12.05
N ARG A 18 -11.27 3.71 10.85
CA ARG A 18 -12.00 4.44 9.81
C ARG A 18 -13.42 4.82 10.26
N ARG A 19 -14.17 3.88 10.84
CA ARG A 19 -15.51 4.14 11.38
C ARG A 19 -15.49 5.18 12.49
N ASN A 20 -14.44 5.21 13.30
CA ASN A 20 -14.25 6.19 14.36
C ASN A 20 -13.74 7.55 13.83
N GLY A 21 -13.65 7.75 12.51
CA GLY A 21 -13.26 9.00 11.87
C GLY A 21 -11.79 9.37 12.04
N ALA A 22 -10.89 8.42 12.28
CA ALA A 22 -9.46 8.72 12.46
C ALA A 22 -8.86 9.40 11.23
N MET A 23 -9.14 8.91 10.02
CA MET A 23 -8.71 9.54 8.77
C MET A 23 -9.33 10.93 8.60
N TYR A 24 -10.62 11.07 8.86
CA TYR A 24 -11.32 12.35 8.78
C TYR A 24 -10.65 13.42 9.66
N ARG A 25 -10.40 13.11 10.94
CA ARG A 25 -9.72 14.04 11.85
C ARG A 25 -8.34 14.44 11.34
N LYS A 26 -7.53 13.47 10.91
CA LYS A 26 -6.18 13.70 10.39
C LYS A 26 -6.16 14.61 9.16
N ILE A 27 -7.07 14.36 8.21
CA ILE A 27 -7.21 15.21 7.01
C ILE A 27 -7.74 16.60 7.38
N THR A 28 -8.70 16.70 8.27
CA THR A 28 -9.25 18.00 8.73
C THR A 28 -8.17 18.83 9.42
N GLU A 29 -7.30 18.24 10.23
CA GLU A 29 -6.15 18.94 10.86
C GLU A 29 -5.18 19.46 9.80
N MET A 30 -4.80 18.65 8.80
CA MET A 30 -3.92 19.06 7.70
C MET A 30 -4.55 20.19 6.87
N ARG A 31 -5.83 20.07 6.54
CA ARG A 31 -6.58 21.10 5.80
C ARG A 31 -6.68 22.40 6.59
N SER A 32 -6.96 22.30 7.90
CA SER A 32 -7.02 23.47 8.78
C SER A 32 -5.69 24.20 8.82
N HIS A 33 -4.58 23.48 8.94
CA HIS A 33 -3.25 24.08 8.94
C HIS A 33 -2.93 24.80 7.63
N LEU A 34 -3.21 24.17 6.48
CA LEU A 34 -3.02 24.81 5.16
C LEU A 34 -3.96 25.99 4.96
N ALA A 35 -5.22 25.89 5.39
CA ALA A 35 -6.19 26.99 5.30
C ALA A 35 -5.80 28.19 6.19
N ASP A 36 -5.21 27.96 7.35
CA ASP A 36 -4.68 29.03 8.21
C ASP A 36 -3.53 29.78 7.52
N ILE A 37 -2.61 29.05 6.86
CA ILE A 37 -1.53 29.65 6.07
C ILE A 37 -2.10 30.46 4.90
N CYS A 38 -3.07 29.89 4.17
CA CYS A 38 -3.73 30.56 3.04
C CYS A 38 -4.47 31.84 3.48
N ALA A 39 -5.22 31.76 4.58
CA ALA A 39 -5.95 32.90 5.13
C ALA A 39 -5.01 34.04 5.57
N HIS A 40 -3.86 33.69 6.18
CA HIS A 40 -2.84 34.68 6.56
C HIS A 40 -2.24 35.33 5.31
N ALA A 41 -1.89 34.56 4.27
CA ALA A 41 -1.38 35.11 3.01
C ALA A 41 -2.38 36.02 2.32
N ALA A 42 -3.66 35.65 2.27
CA ALA A 42 -4.72 36.47 1.71
C ALA A 42 -4.93 37.79 2.51
N ALA A 43 -4.99 37.69 3.85
CA ALA A 43 -5.15 38.89 4.70
C ALA A 43 -3.97 39.85 4.57
N TRP A 44 -2.73 39.34 4.49
CA TRP A 44 -1.53 40.17 4.28
C TRP A 44 -1.55 40.91 2.93
N CYS A 45 -2.09 40.26 1.88
CA CYS A 45 -2.21 40.90 0.56
C CYS A 45 -3.31 41.95 0.50
N ASP A 46 -4.48 41.65 1.09
CA ASP A 46 -5.67 42.50 0.96
C ASP A 46 -5.68 43.68 1.96
N PHE A 47 -5.04 43.51 3.13
CA PHE A 47 -5.08 44.48 4.24
C PHE A 47 -3.69 44.84 4.78
N PRO A 48 -2.77 45.39 3.96
CA PRO A 48 -1.39 45.64 4.35
C PRO A 48 -1.26 46.83 5.38
N GLU A 49 -2.32 47.62 5.59
CA GLU A 49 -2.35 48.74 6.54
C GLU A 49 -3.02 48.40 7.89
N GLU A 50 -3.56 47.17 8.04
CA GLU A 50 -4.17 46.69 9.28
C GLU A 50 -3.14 45.99 10.17
N ASP A 51 -3.50 45.71 11.45
CA ASP A 51 -2.68 44.95 12.41
C ASP A 51 -2.61 43.46 12.05
N VAL A 52 -2.25 43.12 10.78
CA VAL A 52 -1.97 41.77 10.34
C VAL A 52 -0.50 41.47 10.61
N GLU A 53 -0.22 40.36 11.27
CA GLU A 53 1.15 39.92 11.54
C GLU A 53 1.94 39.75 10.24
N GLU A 54 3.19 40.25 10.20
CA GLU A 54 4.03 40.24 9.01
C GLU A 54 4.24 38.78 8.52
N LEU A 55 3.85 38.54 7.28
CA LEU A 55 4.05 37.27 6.62
C LEU A 55 5.44 37.22 5.95
N THR A 56 6.39 36.57 6.60
CA THR A 56 7.73 36.38 6.03
C THR A 56 7.78 35.14 5.15
N ASP A 57 8.61 35.14 4.09
CA ASP A 57 8.85 33.98 3.23
C ASP A 57 9.33 32.78 4.05
N GLU A 58 10.11 33.01 5.12
CA GLU A 58 10.62 31.96 6.00
C GLU A 58 9.50 31.31 6.82
N SER A 59 8.56 32.08 7.36
CA SER A 59 7.40 31.56 8.12
C SER A 59 6.46 30.79 7.21
N LEU A 60 6.18 31.31 6.02
CA LEU A 60 5.34 30.67 5.00
C LEU A 60 5.95 29.33 4.55
N LYS A 61 7.23 29.33 4.24
CA LYS A 61 7.96 28.12 3.84
C LYS A 61 8.00 27.06 4.94
N THR A 62 8.20 27.49 6.19
CA THR A 62 8.24 26.56 7.33
C THR A 62 6.91 25.83 7.49
N GLY A 63 5.78 26.53 7.44
CA GLY A 63 4.45 25.93 7.51
C GLY A 63 4.16 24.97 6.34
N LEU A 64 4.56 25.35 5.12
CA LEU A 64 4.42 24.49 3.95
C LEU A 64 5.27 23.23 4.02
N LEU A 65 6.51 23.31 4.54
CA LEU A 65 7.38 22.15 4.74
C LEU A 65 6.82 21.20 5.80
N GLU A 66 6.18 21.69 6.84
CA GLU A 66 5.50 20.87 7.83
C GLU A 66 4.29 20.14 7.23
N ALA A 67 3.45 20.85 6.47
CA ALA A 67 2.34 20.24 5.74
C ALA A 67 2.82 19.17 4.75
N LYS A 68 3.88 19.45 3.98
CA LYS A 68 4.52 18.50 3.07
C LYS A 68 4.89 17.21 3.79
N LYS A 69 5.61 17.31 4.92
CA LYS A 69 6.05 16.14 5.72
C LYS A 69 4.87 15.30 6.20
N GLN A 70 3.77 15.93 6.61
CA GLN A 70 2.57 15.23 7.05
C GLN A 70 1.90 14.48 5.90
N ILE A 71 1.80 15.09 4.70
CA ILE A 71 1.23 14.46 3.51
C ILE A 71 2.13 13.32 3.01
N GLU A 72 3.46 13.50 3.01
CA GLU A 72 4.41 12.44 2.64
C GLU A 72 4.28 11.22 3.56
N LYS A 73 4.15 11.44 4.88
CA LYS A 73 3.91 10.36 5.84
C LYS A 73 2.58 9.63 5.55
N LEU A 74 1.53 10.36 5.18
CA LEU A 74 0.24 9.80 4.82
C LEU A 74 0.35 8.93 3.56
N ILE A 75 1.05 9.38 2.53
CA ILE A 75 1.26 8.63 1.27
C ILE A 75 2.14 7.40 1.50
N CYS A 76 3.17 7.51 2.34
CA CYS A 76 4.04 6.37 2.68
C CYS A 76 3.23 5.21 3.29
N GLY A 77 2.27 5.50 4.16
CA GLY A 77 1.37 4.50 4.75
C GLY A 77 0.29 3.96 3.80
N ALA A 78 0.10 4.57 2.62
CA ALA A 78 -0.99 4.22 1.72
C ALA A 78 -0.90 2.79 1.17
N GLN A 79 0.30 2.31 0.84
CA GLN A 79 0.48 0.94 0.34
C GLN A 79 0.08 -0.08 1.40
N THR A 80 0.50 0.13 2.65
CA THR A 80 0.12 -0.68 3.81
C THR A 80 -1.39 -0.66 4.02
N GLY A 81 -2.01 0.53 3.99
CA GLY A 81 -3.44 0.68 4.21
C GLY A 81 -4.30 0.00 3.14
N ILE A 82 -3.96 0.18 1.87
CA ILE A 82 -4.63 -0.48 0.75
C ILE A 82 -4.46 -2.00 0.85
N ALA A 83 -3.24 -2.47 1.19
CA ALA A 83 -2.95 -3.88 1.37
C ALA A 83 -3.73 -4.50 2.53
N VAL A 84 -3.83 -3.81 3.67
CA VAL A 84 -4.60 -4.28 4.83
C VAL A 84 -6.10 -4.29 4.51
N THR A 85 -6.64 -3.27 3.83
CA THR A 85 -8.08 -3.14 3.59
C THR A 85 -8.58 -4.08 2.49
N ASN A 86 -7.88 -4.16 1.36
CA ASN A 86 -8.32 -4.91 0.18
C ASN A 86 -7.66 -6.29 0.06
N GLY A 87 -6.68 -6.58 0.92
CA GLY A 87 -5.78 -7.71 0.74
C GLY A 87 -4.73 -7.48 -0.34
N ILE A 88 -3.64 -8.21 -0.25
CA ILE A 88 -2.52 -8.13 -1.20
C ILE A 88 -2.74 -9.19 -2.28
N ARG A 89 -2.79 -8.78 -3.54
CA ARG A 89 -2.76 -9.73 -4.65
C ARG A 89 -1.41 -10.42 -4.70
N ALA A 90 -1.39 -11.72 -4.45
CA ALA A 90 -0.19 -12.53 -4.44
C ALA A 90 -0.26 -13.65 -5.47
N CYS A 91 0.90 -13.99 -6.05
CA CYS A 91 1.07 -15.07 -7.01
C CYS A 91 2.06 -16.10 -6.47
N ILE A 92 1.74 -17.40 -6.62
CA ILE A 92 2.69 -18.48 -6.37
C ILE A 92 3.27 -18.90 -7.72
N ALA A 93 4.58 -18.68 -7.91
CA ALA A 93 5.31 -18.99 -9.13
C ALA A 93 6.36 -20.09 -8.91
N GLY A 94 6.79 -20.76 -9.98
CA GLY A 94 7.81 -21.81 -9.96
C GLY A 94 7.54 -22.88 -11.00
N ARG A 95 8.52 -23.70 -11.29
CA ARG A 95 8.42 -24.82 -12.25
C ARG A 95 7.39 -25.88 -11.83
N PRO A 96 6.96 -26.76 -12.72
CA PRO A 96 6.20 -27.94 -12.33
C PRO A 96 6.93 -28.77 -11.26
N ASN A 97 6.19 -29.42 -10.37
CA ASN A 97 6.69 -30.34 -9.35
C ASN A 97 7.63 -29.78 -8.28
N VAL A 98 7.88 -28.46 -8.20
CA VAL A 98 8.65 -27.85 -7.09
C VAL A 98 7.87 -27.81 -5.77
N GLY A 99 6.55 -28.05 -5.80
CA GLY A 99 5.69 -28.12 -4.62
C GLY A 99 4.81 -26.89 -4.40
N LYS A 100 4.46 -26.13 -5.45
CA LYS A 100 3.56 -24.97 -5.38
C LYS A 100 2.23 -25.25 -4.68
N SER A 101 1.55 -26.33 -5.07
CA SER A 101 0.29 -26.75 -4.44
C SER A 101 0.44 -27.14 -2.97
N THR A 102 1.60 -27.71 -2.59
CA THR A 102 1.89 -28.05 -1.20
C THR A 102 2.11 -26.76 -0.38
N VAL A 103 2.87 -25.80 -0.91
CA VAL A 103 3.07 -24.47 -0.29
C VAL A 103 1.72 -23.73 -0.18
N MET A 104 0.89 -23.78 -1.21
CA MET A 104 -0.46 -23.21 -1.16
C MET A 104 -1.31 -23.85 -0.08
N THR A 105 -1.27 -25.17 0.06
CA THR A 105 -1.99 -25.91 1.13
C THR A 105 -1.44 -25.55 2.50
N LEU A 106 -0.12 -25.41 2.64
CA LEU A 106 0.53 -24.97 3.89
C LEU A 106 0.06 -23.58 4.29
N LEU A 107 -0.01 -22.63 3.36
CA LEU A 107 -0.52 -21.29 3.59
C LEU A 107 -2.03 -21.27 3.86
N ALA A 108 -2.81 -22.05 3.14
CA ALA A 108 -4.27 -22.16 3.34
C ALA A 108 -4.66 -22.81 4.66
N SER A 109 -3.76 -23.54 5.32
CA SER A 109 -3.95 -24.04 6.69
C SER A 109 -3.76 -22.96 7.77
N CYS A 110 -3.19 -21.79 7.40
CA CYS A 110 -3.26 -20.59 8.21
C CYS A 110 -4.72 -20.13 8.22
N GLU A 111 -5.32 -19.83 9.37
CA GLU A 111 -6.74 -19.51 9.57
C GLU A 111 -7.53 -19.23 8.30
N ARG A 112 -8.35 -20.19 7.90
CA ARG A 112 -9.24 -20.00 6.76
C ARG A 112 -10.18 -18.84 7.07
N SER A 113 -9.90 -17.69 6.51
CA SER A 113 -10.94 -16.71 6.28
C SER A 113 -12.05 -17.40 5.49
N ILE A 114 -13.27 -17.28 5.96
CA ILE A 114 -14.45 -17.86 5.31
C ILE A 114 -14.39 -17.46 3.83
N VAL A 115 -14.19 -18.45 2.96
CA VAL A 115 -14.30 -18.24 1.50
C VAL A 115 -15.72 -17.76 1.27
N THR A 116 -15.89 -16.45 1.16
CA THR A 116 -17.13 -15.91 0.58
C THR A 116 -16.97 -16.10 -0.91
N ASP A 117 -17.67 -17.08 -1.46
CA ASP A 117 -18.01 -17.11 -2.88
C ASP A 117 -18.72 -15.78 -3.18
N ILE A 118 -17.99 -14.77 -3.60
CA ILE A 118 -18.60 -13.58 -4.20
C ILE A 118 -19.06 -14.04 -5.58
N ALA A 119 -20.27 -14.57 -5.62
CA ALA A 119 -20.99 -14.87 -6.84
C ALA A 119 -21.29 -13.55 -7.55
N GLY A 120 -20.55 -13.24 -8.60
CA GLY A 120 -20.91 -12.11 -9.42
C GLY A 120 -19.82 -11.57 -10.34
N THR A 121 -19.15 -12.43 -11.14
CA THR A 121 -18.76 -12.09 -12.52
C THR A 121 -18.28 -13.39 -13.19
N THR A 122 -18.97 -13.75 -14.24
CA THR A 122 -18.73 -14.91 -15.09
C THR A 122 -17.37 -14.81 -15.75
N ARG A 123 -16.41 -15.72 -15.37
CA ARG A 123 -15.10 -16.03 -15.98
C ARG A 123 -13.85 -15.66 -15.20
N ASP A 124 -13.91 -15.24 -13.93
CA ASP A 124 -12.72 -14.88 -13.17
C ASP A 124 -12.22 -16.05 -12.31
N VAL A 125 -10.90 -16.13 -12.22
CA VAL A 125 -10.10 -17.14 -11.53
C VAL A 125 -10.50 -17.19 -10.07
N VAL A 126 -10.59 -18.39 -9.50
CA VAL A 126 -10.84 -18.59 -8.07
C VAL A 126 -9.64 -18.05 -7.30
N GLU A 127 -9.79 -16.89 -6.69
CA GLU A 127 -8.82 -16.34 -5.76
C GLU A 127 -9.06 -16.96 -4.38
N THR A 128 -8.01 -17.49 -3.76
CA THR A 128 -8.07 -18.02 -2.40
C THR A 128 -7.51 -16.96 -1.45
N ALA A 129 -8.36 -16.41 -0.60
CA ALA A 129 -7.92 -15.50 0.45
C ALA A 129 -7.30 -16.29 1.63
N VAL A 130 -6.07 -15.95 2.00
CA VAL A 130 -5.33 -16.55 3.11
C VAL A 130 -4.91 -15.45 4.08
N ASN A 131 -5.19 -15.64 5.37
CA ASN A 131 -4.73 -14.72 6.40
C ASN A 131 -3.37 -15.17 6.94
N ILE A 132 -2.37 -14.30 6.83
CA ILE A 132 -1.02 -14.52 7.35
C ILE A 132 -0.71 -13.40 8.35
N LYS A 133 -0.74 -13.72 9.63
CA LYS A 133 -0.46 -12.76 10.72
C LYS A 133 -1.27 -11.46 10.62
N GLY A 134 -2.56 -11.58 10.28
CA GLY A 134 -3.45 -10.43 10.13
C GLY A 134 -3.42 -9.76 8.76
N ILE A 135 -2.54 -10.21 7.86
CA ILE A 135 -2.45 -9.74 6.47
C ILE A 135 -3.23 -10.68 5.56
N THR A 136 -4.20 -10.16 4.82
CA THR A 136 -4.93 -10.95 3.83
C THR A 136 -4.14 -11.00 2.51
N LEU A 137 -3.73 -12.20 2.09
CA LEU A 137 -3.19 -12.46 0.76
C LEU A 137 -4.29 -13.06 -0.13
N ASN A 138 -4.60 -12.40 -1.23
CA ASN A 138 -5.47 -12.91 -2.28
C ASN A 138 -4.58 -13.69 -3.27
N LEU A 139 -4.48 -15.00 -3.06
CA LEU A 139 -3.69 -15.89 -3.90
C LEU A 139 -4.46 -16.21 -5.18
N ALA A 140 -3.93 -15.76 -6.32
CA ALA A 140 -4.42 -16.21 -7.60
C ALA A 140 -4.05 -17.70 -7.77
N ASP A 141 -5.06 -18.57 -7.94
CA ASP A 141 -4.82 -19.99 -8.17
C ASP A 141 -4.24 -20.21 -9.57
N THR A 142 -2.92 -20.16 -9.66
CA THR A 142 -2.20 -20.61 -10.87
C THR A 142 -2.23 -22.15 -11.02
N ALA A 143 -2.64 -22.89 -9.98
CA ALA A 143 -2.78 -24.34 -9.99
C ALA A 143 -4.21 -24.82 -10.32
N GLY A 144 -5.21 -23.91 -10.40
CA GLY A 144 -6.61 -24.23 -10.77
C GLY A 144 -6.80 -24.72 -12.21
N LEU A 145 -5.74 -24.81 -12.99
CA LEU A 145 -5.67 -25.59 -14.22
C LEU A 145 -5.40 -27.06 -13.85
N ARG A 146 -6.41 -27.67 -13.18
CA ARG A 146 -6.43 -29.11 -12.89
C ARG A 146 -6.19 -29.87 -14.16
N ASP A 147 -5.20 -30.78 -14.09
CA ASP A 147 -5.04 -32.03 -14.82
C ASP A 147 -6.06 -32.26 -15.95
N THR A 148 -5.77 -31.70 -17.12
CA THR A 148 -6.19 -32.31 -18.37
C THR A 148 -4.96 -32.33 -19.26
N GLU A 149 -4.45 -33.53 -19.42
CA GLU A 149 -3.36 -33.85 -20.31
C GLU A 149 -3.62 -33.25 -21.70
N ASP A 150 -2.56 -32.74 -22.31
CA ASP A 150 -2.39 -32.58 -23.76
C ASP A 150 -2.81 -31.28 -24.50
N ARG A 151 -3.22 -30.17 -23.91
CA ARG A 151 -3.33 -28.89 -24.72
C ARG A 151 -3.15 -27.60 -23.99
N VAL A 152 -2.79 -27.59 -22.71
CA VAL A 152 -2.88 -26.41 -21.82
C VAL A 152 -1.51 -25.79 -21.48
N GLU A 153 -0.41 -26.44 -21.84
CA GLU A 153 0.94 -26.00 -21.43
C GLU A 153 1.31 -24.58 -21.93
N LYS A 154 1.00 -24.23 -23.17
CA LYS A 154 1.29 -22.90 -23.70
C LYS A 154 0.37 -21.80 -23.15
N ILE A 155 -0.92 -22.11 -22.95
CA ILE A 155 -1.90 -21.16 -22.38
C ILE A 155 -1.63 -20.96 -20.88
N GLY A 156 -1.12 -21.98 -20.19
CA GLY A 156 -0.74 -21.90 -18.77
C GLY A 156 0.47 -20.99 -18.52
N VAL A 157 1.48 -21.02 -19.39
CA VAL A 157 2.68 -20.18 -19.26
C VAL A 157 2.37 -18.69 -19.50
N GLU A 158 1.58 -18.37 -20.53
CA GLU A 158 1.17 -16.97 -20.81
C GLU A 158 0.28 -16.41 -19.70
N LYS A 159 -0.67 -17.19 -19.19
CA LYS A 159 -1.50 -16.78 -18.04
C LYS A 159 -0.66 -16.63 -16.77
N SER A 160 0.25 -17.54 -16.48
CA SER A 160 1.15 -17.43 -15.33
C SER A 160 2.00 -16.15 -15.38
N ARG A 161 2.49 -15.75 -16.55
CA ARG A 161 3.22 -14.49 -16.74
C ARG A 161 2.33 -13.26 -16.56
N SER A 162 1.08 -13.29 -17.01
CA SER A 162 0.16 -12.17 -16.80
C SER A 162 -0.22 -12.01 -15.32
N TYR A 163 -0.36 -13.12 -14.57
CA TYR A 163 -0.56 -13.06 -13.11
C TYR A 163 0.68 -12.59 -12.37
N LEU A 164 1.86 -13.06 -12.77
CA LEU A 164 3.12 -12.59 -12.20
C LEU A 164 3.28 -11.08 -12.40
N SER A 165 2.92 -10.55 -13.57
CA SER A 165 3.01 -9.12 -13.85
C SER A 165 2.02 -8.27 -13.06
N SER A 166 0.84 -8.79 -12.74
CA SER A 166 -0.23 -8.06 -12.00
C SER A 166 -0.17 -8.27 -10.48
N ALA A 167 0.63 -9.24 -9.99
CA ALA A 167 0.78 -9.50 -8.57
C ALA A 167 1.59 -8.40 -7.88
N ALA A 168 1.08 -7.92 -6.74
CA ALA A 168 1.78 -6.99 -5.87
C ALA A 168 2.82 -7.69 -4.98
N PHE A 169 2.68 -9.01 -4.79
CA PHE A 169 3.59 -9.84 -4.01
C PHE A 169 3.78 -11.21 -4.68
N VAL A 170 5.02 -11.72 -4.69
CA VAL A 170 5.34 -13.01 -5.33
C VAL A 170 5.90 -14.00 -4.31
N ILE A 171 5.35 -15.19 -4.30
CA ILE A 171 5.89 -16.35 -3.58
C ILE A 171 6.48 -17.28 -4.63
N ALA A 172 7.79 -17.20 -4.86
CA ALA A 172 8.48 -18.06 -5.83
C ALA A 172 8.95 -19.34 -5.15
N VAL A 173 8.56 -20.48 -5.69
CA VAL A 173 8.85 -21.80 -5.12
C VAL A 173 9.88 -22.52 -5.99
N PHE A 174 10.96 -22.94 -5.37
CA PHE A 174 12.10 -23.64 -5.99
C PHE A 174 12.30 -25.01 -5.32
N ASP A 175 12.86 -25.95 -6.05
CA ASP A 175 13.24 -27.27 -5.50
C ASP A 175 14.66 -27.20 -4.93
N GLY A 176 14.78 -27.23 -3.61
CA GLY A 176 16.06 -27.19 -2.92
C GLY A 176 16.87 -28.47 -3.00
N SER A 177 16.27 -29.59 -3.42
CA SER A 177 16.94 -30.89 -3.46
C SER A 177 17.79 -31.12 -4.73
N VAL A 178 17.63 -30.25 -5.74
CA VAL A 178 18.34 -30.33 -7.04
C VAL A 178 19.05 -29.03 -7.36
N PRO A 179 20.05 -29.01 -8.26
CA PRO A 179 20.65 -27.76 -8.74
C PRO A 179 19.62 -26.86 -9.43
N PRO A 180 19.79 -25.53 -9.38
CA PRO A 180 18.93 -24.58 -10.08
C PRO A 180 19.01 -24.77 -11.60
N GLU A 181 17.87 -24.93 -12.26
CA GLU A 181 17.78 -24.97 -13.72
C GLU A 181 17.68 -23.56 -14.31
N GLU A 182 17.81 -23.42 -15.63
CA GLU A 182 17.76 -22.12 -16.30
C GLU A 182 16.43 -21.38 -16.10
N GLU A 183 15.31 -22.13 -16.03
CA GLU A 183 13.99 -21.56 -15.74
C GLU A 183 13.90 -21.01 -14.29
N ASP A 184 14.55 -21.70 -13.34
CA ASP A 184 14.62 -21.23 -11.95
C ASP A 184 15.43 -19.94 -11.84
N LYS A 185 16.56 -19.86 -12.55
CA LYS A 185 17.42 -18.68 -12.57
C LYS A 185 16.69 -17.49 -13.19
N ALA A 186 16.00 -17.70 -14.32
CA ALA A 186 15.24 -16.66 -14.99
C ALA A 186 14.10 -16.12 -14.10
N LEU A 187 13.35 -17.00 -13.42
CA LEU A 187 12.32 -16.60 -12.46
C LEU A 187 12.95 -15.86 -11.28
N PHE A 188 14.05 -16.35 -10.74
CA PHE A 188 14.74 -15.76 -9.60
C PHE A 188 15.23 -14.34 -9.90
N GLU A 189 15.78 -14.10 -11.08
CA GLU A 189 16.18 -12.76 -11.53
C GLU A 189 14.97 -11.84 -11.69
N GLU A 190 13.87 -12.33 -12.26
CA GLU A 190 12.64 -11.55 -12.48
C GLU A 190 12.02 -11.06 -11.16
N ILE A 191 12.02 -11.91 -10.11
CA ILE A 191 11.35 -11.55 -8.85
C ILE A 191 12.12 -10.56 -7.98
N GLN A 192 13.45 -10.43 -8.15
CA GLN A 192 14.28 -9.57 -7.30
C GLN A 192 13.90 -8.08 -7.39
N SER A 193 13.25 -7.67 -8.47
CA SER A 193 12.83 -6.27 -8.69
C SER A 193 11.52 -5.89 -8.00
N ARG A 194 10.88 -6.79 -7.25
CA ARG A 194 9.57 -6.59 -6.63
C ARG A 194 9.48 -7.24 -5.25
N PRO A 195 8.48 -6.87 -4.42
CA PRO A 195 8.25 -7.55 -3.14
C PRO A 195 8.02 -9.05 -3.35
N CYS A 196 8.91 -9.90 -2.81
CA CYS A 196 8.84 -11.33 -3.01
C CYS A 196 9.52 -12.12 -1.89
N VAL A 197 9.11 -13.39 -1.76
CA VAL A 197 9.79 -14.42 -0.95
C VAL A 197 10.18 -15.57 -1.86
N ALA A 198 11.43 -16.00 -1.80
CA ALA A 198 11.91 -17.22 -2.47
C ALA A 198 11.82 -18.38 -1.48
N VAL A 199 10.95 -19.34 -1.78
CA VAL A 199 10.72 -20.55 -0.99
C VAL A 199 11.52 -21.69 -1.60
N ILE A 200 12.62 -22.07 -0.97
CA ILE A 200 13.45 -23.20 -1.35
C ILE A 200 12.89 -24.43 -0.63
N ASN A 201 12.02 -25.13 -1.35
CA ASN A 201 11.22 -26.23 -0.83
C ASN A 201 11.96 -27.56 -0.86
N LYS A 202 11.39 -28.60 -0.23
CA LYS A 202 11.87 -29.97 -0.14
C LYS A 202 13.19 -30.10 0.64
N ALA A 203 13.39 -29.27 1.65
CA ALA A 203 14.57 -29.37 2.52
C ALA A 203 14.68 -30.73 3.26
N ASP A 204 13.55 -31.44 3.42
CA ASP A 204 13.47 -32.80 3.97
C ASP A 204 14.22 -33.86 3.12
N LEU A 205 14.42 -33.62 1.84
CA LEU A 205 15.18 -34.49 0.94
C LEU A 205 16.70 -34.20 0.96
N GLY A 206 17.13 -33.21 1.73
CA GLY A 206 18.49 -32.68 1.74
C GLY A 206 18.65 -31.52 0.74
N VAL A 207 19.25 -30.43 1.19
CA VAL A 207 19.47 -29.24 0.34
C VAL A 207 20.72 -29.47 -0.51
N ASN A 208 20.58 -29.32 -1.82
CA ASN A 208 21.71 -29.38 -2.77
C ASN A 208 22.66 -28.20 -2.54
N ASN A 209 23.99 -28.42 -2.60
CA ASN A 209 24.99 -27.41 -2.31
C ASN A 209 24.95 -26.21 -3.29
N GLU A 210 24.75 -26.47 -4.58
CA GLU A 210 24.63 -25.41 -5.60
C GLU A 210 23.36 -24.58 -5.39
N ALA A 211 22.24 -25.23 -5.08
CA ALA A 211 21.00 -24.54 -4.74
C ALA A 211 21.15 -23.68 -3.48
N LYS A 212 21.82 -24.21 -2.46
CA LYS A 212 22.08 -23.48 -1.22
C LYS A 212 22.94 -22.22 -1.48
N GLU A 213 24.03 -22.37 -2.21
CA GLU A 213 24.90 -21.25 -2.55
C GLU A 213 24.18 -20.19 -3.38
N TYR A 214 23.42 -20.61 -4.41
CA TYR A 214 22.73 -19.72 -5.33
C TYR A 214 21.62 -18.91 -4.63
N TYR A 215 20.74 -19.56 -3.89
CA TYR A 215 19.59 -18.88 -3.27
C TYR A 215 19.93 -18.17 -1.96
N SER A 216 20.99 -18.54 -1.24
CA SER A 216 21.39 -17.85 0.01
C SER A 216 21.89 -16.41 -0.21
N SER A 217 22.15 -16.02 -1.45
CA SER A 217 22.49 -14.63 -1.80
C SER A 217 21.31 -13.67 -1.68
N PHE A 218 20.08 -14.19 -1.59
CA PHE A 218 18.87 -13.41 -1.53
C PHE A 218 18.33 -13.33 -0.09
N GLU A 219 18.20 -12.11 0.42
CA GLU A 219 17.76 -11.84 1.81
C GLU A 219 16.39 -12.45 2.14
N ASN A 220 15.49 -12.47 1.16
CA ASN A 220 14.13 -13.00 1.33
C ASN A 220 14.00 -14.48 0.93
N ALA A 221 15.09 -15.26 0.98
CA ALA A 221 15.05 -16.70 0.77
C ALA A 221 14.77 -17.45 2.08
N VAL A 222 13.88 -18.46 2.00
CA VAL A 222 13.60 -19.39 3.10
C VAL A 222 13.74 -20.82 2.63
N PHE A 223 14.46 -21.62 3.40
CA PHE A 223 14.64 -23.07 3.14
C PHE A 223 13.69 -23.84 4.03
N ILE A 224 12.70 -24.49 3.44
CA ILE A 224 11.65 -25.23 4.17
C ILE A 224 11.32 -26.56 3.52
N SER A 225 10.64 -27.41 4.27
CA SER A 225 9.83 -28.49 3.70
C SER A 225 8.36 -28.13 3.86
N ALA A 226 7.65 -27.90 2.78
CA ALA A 226 6.22 -27.59 2.83
C ALA A 226 5.36 -28.75 3.40
N ARG A 227 5.97 -29.90 3.70
CA ARG A 227 5.34 -31.04 4.37
C ARG A 227 5.46 -30.98 5.88
N GLU A 228 6.37 -30.14 6.41
CA GLU A 228 6.60 -29.99 7.83
C GLU A 228 5.75 -28.85 8.40
N GLU A 229 5.12 -29.10 9.54
CA GLU A 229 4.18 -28.15 10.15
C GLU A 229 4.86 -26.85 10.64
N ASN A 230 6.12 -26.93 11.11
CA ASN A 230 6.91 -25.79 11.54
C ASN A 230 7.28 -24.84 10.38
N SER A 231 7.32 -25.33 9.15
CA SER A 231 7.59 -24.53 7.94
C SER A 231 6.55 -23.45 7.70
N ARG A 232 5.34 -23.65 8.20
CA ARG A 232 4.26 -22.68 8.14
C ARG A 232 4.61 -21.37 8.86
N GLU A 233 5.10 -21.48 10.08
CA GLU A 233 5.45 -20.30 10.88
C GLU A 233 6.64 -19.55 10.30
N ILE A 234 7.67 -20.27 9.87
CA ILE A 234 8.84 -19.71 9.21
C ILE A 234 8.45 -18.91 7.96
N LEU A 235 7.58 -19.47 7.12
CA LEU A 235 7.13 -18.81 5.91
C LEU A 235 6.22 -17.61 6.22
N ALA A 236 5.34 -17.73 7.20
CA ALA A 236 4.46 -16.65 7.64
C ALA A 236 5.26 -15.47 8.21
N ASP A 237 6.31 -15.74 9.00
CA ASP A 237 7.20 -14.72 9.54
C ASP A 237 7.91 -13.96 8.42
N LYS A 238 8.49 -14.68 7.45
CA LYS A 238 9.21 -14.05 6.34
C LYS A 238 8.29 -13.23 5.44
N ILE A 239 7.09 -13.72 5.16
CA ILE A 239 6.08 -12.94 4.40
C ILE A 239 5.73 -11.65 5.15
N SER A 240 5.47 -11.73 6.46
CA SER A 240 5.16 -10.56 7.27
C SER A 240 6.31 -9.55 7.33
N GLU A 241 7.55 -10.03 7.43
CA GLU A 241 8.76 -9.20 7.40
C GLU A 241 8.91 -8.45 6.07
N VAL A 242 8.79 -9.16 4.94
CA VAL A 242 8.95 -8.55 3.60
C VAL A 242 7.86 -7.53 3.32
N LEU A 243 6.66 -7.78 3.79
CA LEU A 243 5.55 -6.85 3.60
C LEU A 243 5.64 -5.64 4.54
N SER A 244 6.50 -5.66 5.56
CA SER A 244 6.77 -4.56 6.52
C SER A 244 5.50 -3.92 7.08
N LEU A 245 4.43 -4.71 7.26
CA LEU A 245 3.15 -4.22 7.76
C LEU A 245 3.22 -4.18 9.30
N THR A 246 3.72 -3.07 9.84
CA THR A 246 3.65 -2.82 11.28
C THR A 246 2.28 -2.27 11.65
N GLY A 247 1.65 -2.84 12.67
CA GLY A 247 0.31 -2.44 13.12
C GLY A 247 0.23 -1.04 13.76
N GLU A 248 1.35 -0.35 13.95
CA GLU A 248 1.42 0.92 14.68
C GLU A 248 0.71 2.08 13.99
N ASP A 249 0.64 2.08 12.65
CA ASP A 249 0.01 3.16 11.89
C ASP A 249 -1.52 2.97 11.68
N LEU A 250 -2.06 1.80 11.99
CA LEU A 250 -3.47 1.46 11.67
C LEU A 250 -4.49 2.29 12.46
N ASP A 251 -4.16 2.64 13.70
CA ASP A 251 -5.09 3.35 14.61
C ASP A 251 -5.18 4.86 14.27
N GLY A 252 -4.17 5.41 13.58
CA GLY A 252 -4.08 6.81 13.19
C GLY A 252 -4.84 7.21 11.90
N GLY A 253 -5.55 6.28 11.29
CA GLY A 253 -6.18 6.47 9.98
C GLY A 253 -5.18 6.32 8.83
N ILE A 254 -5.47 5.39 7.93
CA ILE A 254 -4.66 5.05 6.77
C ILE A 254 -5.46 5.22 5.49
N ILE A 255 -4.79 5.60 4.41
CA ILE A 255 -5.35 5.56 3.06
C ILE A 255 -5.70 4.11 2.73
N SER A 256 -6.93 3.88 2.30
CA SER A 256 -7.49 2.54 2.10
C SER A 256 -7.85 2.21 0.66
N ASP A 257 -7.86 3.20 -0.22
CA ASP A 257 -8.14 3.03 -1.64
C ASP A 257 -7.23 3.91 -2.53
N LEU A 258 -7.24 3.61 -3.83
CA LEU A 258 -6.39 4.29 -4.80
C LEU A 258 -6.80 5.76 -5.00
N ARG A 259 -8.10 6.07 -4.93
CA ARG A 259 -8.62 7.43 -5.07
C ARG A 259 -8.11 8.34 -3.95
N GLU A 260 -8.15 7.87 -2.70
CA GLU A 260 -7.60 8.60 -1.54
C GLU A 260 -6.09 8.84 -1.71
N LYS A 261 -5.37 7.85 -2.26
CA LYS A 261 -3.92 7.99 -2.54
C LYS A 261 -3.64 9.00 -3.63
N GLU A 262 -4.40 8.99 -4.72
CA GLU A 262 -4.26 9.95 -5.82
C GLU A 262 -4.55 11.38 -5.36
N ALA A 263 -5.58 11.58 -4.52
CA ALA A 263 -5.89 12.86 -3.91
C ALA A 263 -4.75 13.35 -2.99
N ALA A 264 -4.15 12.48 -2.18
CA ALA A 264 -3.00 12.84 -1.36
C ALA A 264 -1.75 13.21 -2.21
N ILE A 265 -1.52 12.53 -3.32
CA ILE A 265 -0.42 12.85 -4.26
C ILE A 265 -0.68 14.21 -4.93
N ALA A 266 -1.92 14.51 -5.32
CA ALA A 266 -2.29 15.81 -5.88
C ALA A 266 -2.06 16.94 -4.86
N ALA A 267 -2.45 16.72 -3.60
CA ALA A 267 -2.18 17.68 -2.52
C ALA A 267 -0.68 17.92 -2.31
N LEU A 268 0.14 16.85 -2.33
CA LEU A 268 1.60 16.98 -2.22
C LEU A 268 2.19 17.78 -3.39
N SER A 269 1.70 17.56 -4.60
CA SER A 269 2.11 18.31 -5.78
C SER A 269 1.79 19.79 -5.66
N ALA A 270 0.61 20.13 -5.17
CA ALA A 270 0.17 21.51 -4.95
C ALA A 270 1.01 22.20 -3.85
N VAL A 271 1.29 21.52 -2.73
CA VAL A 271 2.19 22.05 -1.69
C VAL A 271 3.61 22.27 -2.22
N ASN A 272 4.15 21.36 -3.03
CA ASN A 272 5.45 21.57 -3.66
C ASN A 272 5.44 22.78 -4.61
N SER A 273 4.36 23.01 -5.35
CA SER A 273 4.19 24.19 -6.20
C SER A 273 4.14 25.49 -5.37
N ALA A 274 3.51 25.45 -4.19
CA ALA A 274 3.50 26.58 -3.26
C ALA A 274 4.91 26.89 -2.72
N ILE A 275 5.68 25.86 -2.33
CA ILE A 275 7.07 26.03 -1.88
C ILE A 275 7.94 26.60 -3.00
N ASP A 276 7.79 26.07 -4.22
CA ASP A 276 8.50 26.57 -5.40
C ASP A 276 8.16 28.04 -5.72
N ALA A 277 6.92 28.47 -5.50
CA ALA A 277 6.51 29.85 -5.68
C ALA A 277 7.21 30.77 -4.68
N VAL A 278 7.26 30.39 -3.40
CA VAL A 278 8.01 31.12 -2.35
C VAL A 278 9.50 31.21 -2.70
N ASP A 279 10.13 30.09 -3.09
CA ASP A 279 11.57 30.05 -3.42
C ASP A 279 11.93 30.90 -4.65
N LYS A 280 11.00 31.12 -5.55
CA LYS A 280 11.16 31.98 -6.73
C LYS A 280 10.79 33.44 -6.46
N GLY A 281 10.36 33.78 -5.25
CA GLY A 281 9.96 35.15 -4.85
C GLY A 281 8.65 35.59 -5.52
N PHE A 282 7.74 34.67 -5.85
CA PHE A 282 6.41 35.07 -6.32
C PHE A 282 5.60 35.72 -5.20
N PRO A 283 4.68 36.63 -5.54
CA PRO A 283 3.80 37.24 -4.56
C PRO A 283 2.96 36.21 -3.79
N PRO A 284 2.58 36.51 -2.51
CA PRO A 284 1.85 35.57 -1.66
C PRO A 284 0.50 35.12 -2.22
N ASP A 285 -0.16 35.90 -3.08
CA ASP A 285 -1.40 35.56 -3.76
C ASP A 285 -1.23 34.32 -4.69
N VAL A 286 -0.10 34.23 -5.40
CA VAL A 286 0.23 33.07 -6.23
C VAL A 286 0.43 31.81 -5.36
N THR A 287 1.08 31.97 -4.22
CA THR A 287 1.27 30.89 -3.26
C THR A 287 -0.07 30.44 -2.65
N ALA A 288 -0.97 31.39 -2.36
CA ALA A 288 -2.30 31.11 -1.82
C ALA A 288 -3.12 30.22 -2.76
N VAL A 289 -3.11 30.48 -4.07
CA VAL A 289 -3.79 29.62 -5.06
C VAL A 289 -3.28 28.17 -5.00
N CYS A 290 -1.96 27.97 -4.93
CA CYS A 290 -1.40 26.62 -4.81
C CYS A 290 -1.82 25.93 -3.50
N ILE A 291 -1.95 26.68 -2.40
CA ILE A 291 -2.42 26.15 -1.11
C ILE A 291 -3.90 25.77 -1.19
N GLU A 292 -4.74 26.58 -1.85
CA GLU A 292 -6.15 26.26 -2.07
C GLU A 292 -6.31 24.95 -2.86
N ASP A 293 -5.49 24.73 -3.88
CA ASP A 293 -5.47 23.48 -4.63
C ASP A 293 -5.12 22.29 -3.72
N ALA A 294 -4.16 22.46 -2.79
CA ALA A 294 -3.81 21.41 -1.82
C ALA A 294 -4.95 21.13 -0.83
N VAL A 295 -5.62 22.18 -0.31
CA VAL A 295 -6.80 22.04 0.57
C VAL A 295 -7.94 21.34 -0.15
N SER A 296 -8.16 21.66 -1.43
CA SER A 296 -9.17 21.03 -2.27
C SER A 296 -8.88 19.55 -2.46
N ALA A 297 -7.66 19.21 -2.86
CA ALA A 297 -7.26 17.82 -3.08
C ALA A 297 -7.38 16.97 -1.79
N LEU A 298 -6.99 17.49 -0.64
CA LEU A 298 -7.21 16.81 0.65
C LEU A 298 -8.71 16.67 0.96
N GLY A 299 -9.54 17.65 0.58
CA GLY A 299 -10.99 17.61 0.75
C GLY A 299 -11.65 16.45 0.00
N GLU A 300 -11.11 16.04 -1.16
CA GLU A 300 -11.61 14.89 -1.91
C GLU A 300 -11.52 13.57 -1.12
N ILE A 301 -10.58 13.46 -0.17
CA ILE A 301 -10.44 12.30 0.71
C ILE A 301 -11.62 12.21 1.68
N THR A 302 -12.09 13.35 2.21
CA THR A 302 -13.19 13.42 3.19
C THR A 302 -14.56 13.69 2.55
N GLY A 303 -14.58 14.07 1.27
CA GLY A 303 -15.81 14.46 0.55
C GLY A 303 -16.25 15.91 0.82
N GLU A 304 -15.35 16.77 1.31
CA GLU A 304 -15.62 18.18 1.60
C GLU A 304 -15.07 19.09 0.49
N THR A 305 -15.72 20.24 0.28
CA THR A 305 -15.27 21.25 -0.69
C THR A 305 -14.30 22.26 -0.06
N ALA A 306 -13.32 22.75 -0.84
CA ALA A 306 -12.27 23.63 -0.35
C ALA A 306 -12.76 25.06 -0.03
N SER A 307 -13.66 25.59 -0.85
CA SER A 307 -14.09 27.00 -0.79
C SER A 307 -14.70 27.41 0.56
N GLU A 308 -15.48 26.52 1.18
CA GLU A 308 -16.10 26.79 2.48
C GLU A 308 -15.06 26.92 3.60
N THR A 309 -14.05 26.06 3.60
CA THR A 309 -13.02 26.00 4.67
C THR A 309 -12.14 27.24 4.69
N VAL A 310 -11.71 27.75 3.53
CA VAL A 310 -10.84 28.96 3.45
C VAL A 310 -11.63 30.22 3.83
N ILE A 311 -12.85 30.37 3.30
CA ILE A 311 -13.70 31.52 3.60
C ILE A 311 -14.05 31.60 5.09
N GLU A 312 -14.40 30.48 5.73
CA GLU A 312 -14.66 30.42 7.17
C GLU A 312 -13.44 30.86 7.99
N LYS A 313 -12.22 30.46 7.59
CA LYS A 313 -10.99 30.82 8.29
C LYS A 313 -10.64 32.30 8.15
N VAL A 314 -10.83 32.92 6.98
CA VAL A 314 -10.65 34.34 6.78
C VAL A 314 -11.57 35.14 7.72
N PHE A 315 -12.86 34.77 7.78
CA PHE A 315 -13.81 35.45 8.66
C PHE A 315 -13.61 35.16 10.15
N ALA A 316 -13.08 33.99 10.52
CA ALA A 316 -12.87 33.62 11.92
C ALA A 316 -11.62 34.25 12.53
N ASN A 317 -10.54 34.36 11.76
CA ASN A 317 -9.22 34.76 12.27
C ASN A 317 -8.92 36.26 12.04
N PHE A 318 -9.54 36.83 11.01
CA PHE A 318 -9.32 38.23 10.67
C PHE A 318 -10.65 38.99 10.82
N CYS A 319 -10.71 40.03 11.66
CA CYS A 319 -11.89 40.90 11.87
C CYS A 319 -12.20 41.73 10.62
N VAL A 320 -12.29 41.16 9.44
CA VAL A 320 -12.55 41.84 8.18
C VAL A 320 -14.04 42.15 8.11
N GLY A 321 -14.41 43.40 8.18
CA GLY A 321 -15.80 43.87 8.00
C GLY A 321 -16.54 44.32 9.24
N LYS A 322 -15.87 44.91 10.24
CA LYS A 322 -16.53 45.77 11.25
C LYS A 322 -16.34 47.23 10.96
#